data_90c48f16d6571af4ad85a5edaed504ea
#
_entry.id   90c48f16d6571af4ad85a5edaed504ea
#
_cell.length_a   1.000
_cell.length_b   1.000
_cell.length_c   1.000
_cell.angle_alpha   90.00
_cell.angle_beta   90.00
_cell.angle_gamma   90.00
#
_symmetry.space_group_name_H-M   'P 1'
#
loop_
_entity.id
_entity.type
_entity.pdbx_description
1 polymer ?
#
loop_
_entity_poly.entity_id
_entity_poly.type
_entity_poly.pdbx_seq_one_letter_code
_entity_poly.pdbx_strand_id
1 'polypeptide(L)'
;HLDIKRKKGEFVSPAVPYGYKRAETDKHLLIVDDPAARIVKLIFSKKLDGFSNQQIAEFLNKMNVSTPLVYKQEQGLWTKNAFQIYCNPKWYGTTVRRILENEVYTGTLLQGKTHRPNYKIRIPVDRSKDEWFRTENSHEAIVSRNDFNLVQNILDSDTYHHAGRNIVYPLSGLIYCGNCQQTCRRRQSSGKKGTYHYYGCYLKNHRACCKGYTISEATLIQSLKDVLHQYVDDLSNLQQVFDFLENLPARQNGSEELSQELMHMEEKLKKYRRLIVSLYEDYHDGLLDKDEYLDLKAAYGEQIEELTNAMETITERRNELISSFVEASTQVEQFRDYLESPSLDRRMLVSMVRKVYIYPKNR
;
A
#
# COMPACT_ATOMS: atom_id res chain seq x y z
N HIS A 1 -24.59 17.71 -1.36
CA HIS A 1 -24.42 17.37 0.08
C HIS A 1 -23.53 16.15 0.31
N LEU A 2 -23.74 15.02 -0.41
CA LEU A 2 -22.90 13.81 -0.26
C LEU A 2 -21.45 14.04 -0.70
N ASP A 3 -21.21 14.77 -1.76
CA ASP A 3 -19.84 15.03 -2.26
C ASP A 3 -19.06 15.96 -1.33
N ILE A 4 -19.72 16.85 -0.60
CA ILE A 4 -19.09 17.67 0.46
C ILE A 4 -18.60 16.75 1.60
N LYS A 5 -19.40 15.80 2.03
CA LYS A 5 -19.00 14.82 3.05
C LYS A 5 -17.83 13.95 2.59
N ARG A 6 -17.86 13.50 1.33
CA ARG A 6 -16.75 12.72 0.74
C ARG A 6 -15.45 13.51 0.69
N LYS A 7 -15.51 14.81 0.35
CA LYS A 7 -14.34 15.71 0.37
C LYS A 7 -13.74 15.88 1.76
N LYS A 8 -14.59 15.83 2.81
CA LYS A 8 -14.14 15.87 4.22
C LYS A 8 -13.58 14.53 4.74
N GLY A 9 -13.55 13.48 3.90
CA GLY A 9 -13.11 12.16 4.32
C GLY A 9 -14.12 11.37 5.16
N GLU A 10 -15.37 11.82 5.24
CA GLU A 10 -16.43 11.11 5.95
C GLU A 10 -16.87 9.85 5.18
N PHE A 11 -16.99 8.71 5.85
CA PHE A 11 -17.52 7.49 5.25
C PHE A 11 -19.02 7.59 5.04
N VAL A 12 -19.46 7.64 3.79
CA VAL A 12 -20.88 7.83 3.44
C VAL A 12 -21.57 6.61 2.79
N SER A 13 -20.83 5.51 2.57
CA SER A 13 -21.43 4.30 1.99
C SER A 13 -22.38 3.61 2.97
N PRO A 14 -23.55 3.12 2.54
CA PRO A 14 -24.46 2.37 3.41
C PRO A 14 -23.85 1.03 3.87
N ALA A 15 -23.03 0.40 3.04
CA ALA A 15 -22.39 -0.89 3.32
C ALA A 15 -20.95 -0.68 3.83
N VAL A 16 -20.70 -1.11 5.05
CA VAL A 16 -19.34 -1.10 5.63
C VAL A 16 -18.51 -2.24 5.03
N PRO A 17 -17.24 -2.03 4.67
CA PRO A 17 -16.35 -3.10 4.23
C PRO A 17 -16.18 -4.19 5.30
N TYR A 18 -16.02 -5.45 4.88
CA TYR A 18 -15.72 -6.56 5.80
C TYR A 18 -14.37 -6.30 6.49
N GLY A 19 -14.27 -6.48 7.79
CA GLY A 19 -13.09 -6.12 8.60
C GLY A 19 -13.21 -4.77 9.31
N TYR A 20 -14.24 -3.98 8.98
CA TYR A 20 -14.53 -2.72 9.65
C TYR A 20 -15.97 -2.68 10.16
N LYS A 21 -16.19 -1.84 11.16
CA LYS A 21 -17.52 -1.43 11.67
C LYS A 21 -17.55 0.09 11.83
N ARG A 22 -18.73 0.64 11.99
CA ARG A 22 -18.89 2.08 12.30
C ARG A 22 -18.61 2.34 13.76
N ALA A 23 -17.99 3.47 14.05
CA ALA A 23 -17.86 3.91 15.43
C ALA A 23 -19.26 4.23 16.01
N GLU A 24 -19.45 3.93 17.30
CA GLU A 24 -20.71 4.23 18.00
C GLU A 24 -20.92 5.74 18.14
N THR A 25 -19.82 6.47 18.30
CA THR A 25 -19.83 7.95 18.47
C THR A 25 -20.01 8.69 17.16
N ASP A 26 -19.53 8.14 16.04
CA ASP A 26 -19.63 8.77 14.71
C ASP A 26 -19.90 7.74 13.61
N LYS A 27 -21.05 7.86 12.96
CA LYS A 27 -21.47 7.00 11.84
C LYS A 27 -20.58 7.11 10.61
N HIS A 28 -19.75 8.14 10.53
CA HIS A 28 -18.88 8.43 9.40
C HIS A 28 -17.44 7.95 9.61
N LEU A 29 -17.12 7.45 10.80
CA LEU A 29 -15.81 6.90 11.13
C LEU A 29 -15.84 5.37 11.06
N LEU A 30 -14.84 4.80 10.37
CA LEU A 30 -14.61 3.36 10.35
C LEU A 30 -13.63 2.98 11.46
N ILE A 31 -13.97 1.94 12.23
CA ILE A 31 -13.10 1.33 13.22
C ILE A 31 -12.90 -0.15 12.88
N VAL A 32 -11.75 -0.69 13.25
CA VAL A 32 -11.41 -2.09 12.99
C VAL A 32 -12.36 -3.02 13.74
N ASP A 33 -12.80 -4.06 13.08
CA ASP A 33 -13.57 -5.18 13.63
C ASP A 33 -12.65 -6.40 13.72
N ASP A 34 -12.03 -6.61 14.88
CA ASP A 34 -10.95 -7.58 15.07
C ASP A 34 -11.22 -8.99 14.52
N PRO A 35 -12.37 -9.63 14.77
CA PRO A 35 -12.62 -10.98 14.23
C PRO A 35 -12.60 -11.00 12.71
N ALA A 36 -13.25 -10.04 12.05
CA ALA A 36 -13.29 -9.94 10.60
C ALA A 36 -11.96 -9.45 10.02
N ALA A 37 -11.26 -8.55 10.71
CA ALA A 37 -9.95 -8.03 10.31
C ALA A 37 -8.87 -9.12 10.28
N ARG A 38 -8.91 -10.09 11.22
CA ARG A 38 -8.01 -11.26 11.20
C ARG A 38 -8.19 -12.08 9.93
N ILE A 39 -9.42 -12.25 9.46
CA ILE A 39 -9.68 -12.96 8.21
C ILE A 39 -9.19 -12.16 7.00
N VAL A 40 -9.34 -10.85 7.00
CA VAL A 40 -8.76 -9.99 5.94
C VAL A 40 -7.23 -10.13 5.91
N LYS A 41 -6.54 -10.01 7.06
CA LYS A 41 -5.09 -10.22 7.15
C LYS A 41 -4.67 -11.61 6.63
N LEU A 42 -5.42 -12.65 7.00
CA LEU A 42 -5.18 -14.02 6.52
C LEU A 42 -5.32 -14.14 5.00
N ILE A 43 -6.33 -13.50 4.40
CA ILE A 43 -6.54 -13.50 2.95
C ILE A 43 -5.33 -12.86 2.23
N PHE A 44 -4.86 -11.72 2.71
CA PHE A 44 -3.69 -11.04 2.15
C PHE A 44 -2.42 -11.88 2.33
N SER A 45 -2.16 -12.42 3.52
CA SER A 45 -1.02 -13.31 3.78
C SER A 45 -1.02 -14.53 2.85
N LYS A 46 -2.16 -15.24 2.73
CA LYS A 46 -2.29 -16.38 1.83
C LYS A 46 -2.06 -16.02 0.36
N LYS A 47 -2.47 -14.81 -0.05
CA LYS A 47 -2.20 -14.33 -1.42
C LYS A 47 -0.71 -14.11 -1.65
N LEU A 48 -0.01 -13.50 -0.70
CA LEU A 48 1.45 -13.32 -0.73
C LEU A 48 2.18 -14.66 -0.72
N ASP A 49 1.68 -15.66 0.02
CA ASP A 49 2.20 -17.03 0.02
C ASP A 49 1.98 -17.77 -1.33
N GLY A 50 1.29 -17.12 -2.29
CA GLY A 50 1.10 -17.65 -3.64
C GLY A 50 -0.19 -18.43 -3.87
N PHE A 51 -1.12 -18.44 -2.92
CA PHE A 51 -2.41 -19.09 -3.13
C PHE A 51 -3.25 -18.35 -4.18
N SER A 52 -3.93 -19.09 -5.03
CA SER A 52 -4.92 -18.49 -5.94
C SER A 52 -6.14 -18.02 -5.16
N ASN A 53 -6.90 -17.07 -5.72
CA ASN A 53 -8.11 -16.57 -5.08
C ASN A 53 -9.12 -17.71 -4.78
N GLN A 54 -9.16 -18.71 -5.67
CA GLN A 54 -10.03 -19.88 -5.50
C GLN A 54 -9.55 -20.78 -4.35
N GLN A 55 -8.24 -21.03 -4.23
CA GLN A 55 -7.66 -21.81 -3.13
C GLN A 55 -7.88 -21.13 -1.77
N ILE A 56 -7.77 -19.80 -1.71
CA ILE A 56 -8.07 -19.03 -0.50
C ILE A 56 -9.53 -19.21 -0.12
N ALA A 57 -10.45 -19.11 -1.10
CA ALA A 57 -11.87 -19.33 -0.85
C ALA A 57 -12.17 -20.77 -0.35
N GLU A 58 -11.56 -21.79 -0.95
CA GLU A 58 -11.68 -23.19 -0.51
C GLU A 58 -11.13 -23.40 0.90
N PHE A 59 -9.99 -22.78 1.21
CA PHE A 59 -9.39 -22.80 2.55
C PHE A 59 -10.33 -22.20 3.60
N LEU A 60 -10.90 -21.02 3.34
CA LEU A 60 -11.86 -20.37 4.24
C LEU A 60 -13.14 -21.21 4.41
N ASN A 61 -13.63 -21.85 3.35
CA ASN A 61 -14.77 -22.76 3.41
C ASN A 61 -14.48 -24.01 4.26
N LYS A 62 -13.27 -24.57 4.13
CA LYS A 62 -12.84 -25.72 4.96
C LYS A 62 -12.73 -25.37 6.44
N MET A 63 -12.34 -24.13 6.75
CA MET A 63 -12.29 -23.60 8.11
C MET A 63 -13.66 -23.17 8.65
N ASN A 64 -14.74 -23.33 7.88
CA ASN A 64 -16.09 -22.86 8.21
C ASN A 64 -16.16 -21.37 8.61
N VAL A 65 -15.34 -20.53 7.97
CA VAL A 65 -15.35 -19.09 8.20
C VAL A 65 -16.63 -18.49 7.60
N SER A 66 -17.39 -17.75 8.40
CA SER A 66 -18.59 -17.04 7.93
C SER A 66 -18.25 -16.08 6.78
N THR A 67 -19.04 -16.12 5.70
CA THR A 67 -18.85 -15.17 4.60
C THR A 67 -19.16 -13.74 5.07
N PRO A 68 -18.66 -12.70 4.39
CA PRO A 68 -18.94 -11.30 4.76
C PRO A 68 -20.44 -10.99 4.89
N LEU A 69 -21.27 -11.69 4.13
CA LEU A 69 -22.72 -11.56 4.17
C LEU A 69 -23.31 -12.15 5.44
N VAL A 70 -22.95 -13.42 5.74
CA VAL A 70 -23.41 -14.14 6.94
C VAL A 70 -22.92 -13.44 8.19
N TYR A 71 -21.66 -13.07 8.22
CA TYR A 71 -21.07 -12.35 9.35
C TYR A 71 -21.83 -11.07 9.69
N LYS A 72 -22.19 -10.27 8.68
CA LYS A 72 -23.00 -9.06 8.89
C LYS A 72 -24.39 -9.36 9.41
N GLN A 73 -25.00 -10.46 9.01
CA GLN A 73 -26.30 -10.89 9.56
C GLN A 73 -26.19 -11.30 11.01
N GLU A 74 -25.16 -12.07 11.37
CA GLU A 74 -24.89 -12.49 12.74
C GLU A 74 -24.69 -11.30 13.67
N GLN A 75 -24.11 -10.19 13.14
CA GLN A 75 -23.94 -8.92 13.85
C GLN A 75 -25.20 -8.03 13.85
N GLY A 76 -26.33 -8.46 13.28
CA GLY A 76 -27.56 -7.66 13.20
C GLY A 76 -27.46 -6.41 12.31
N LEU A 77 -26.37 -6.27 11.53
CA LEU A 77 -26.12 -5.10 10.66
C LEU A 77 -26.83 -5.17 9.31
N TRP A 78 -27.73 -6.13 9.16
CA TRP A 78 -28.43 -6.38 7.91
C TRP A 78 -29.78 -5.67 7.84
N THR A 79 -30.01 -4.93 6.77
CA THR A 79 -31.33 -4.35 6.48
C THR A 79 -32.19 -5.33 5.68
N LYS A 80 -33.46 -5.44 6.03
CA LYS A 80 -34.45 -6.41 5.51
C LYS A 80 -34.62 -6.44 3.97
N ASN A 81 -34.06 -5.48 3.23
CA ASN A 81 -34.26 -5.32 1.79
C ASN A 81 -33.15 -5.88 0.90
N ALA A 82 -32.17 -6.56 1.46
CA ALA A 82 -31.06 -7.06 0.69
C ALA A 82 -31.07 -8.58 0.68
N PHE A 83 -31.25 -9.14 -0.48
CA PHE A 83 -31.03 -10.52 -0.91
C PHE A 83 -31.32 -11.61 0.12
N GLN A 84 -32.41 -12.35 -0.08
CA GLN A 84 -32.60 -13.64 0.57
C GLN A 84 -31.37 -14.50 0.34
N ILE A 85 -30.76 -14.99 1.43
CA ILE A 85 -29.69 -15.98 1.32
C ILE A 85 -30.32 -17.28 0.92
N TYR A 86 -30.31 -17.54 -0.38
CA TYR A 86 -30.62 -18.86 -0.87
C TYR A 86 -29.39 -19.75 -0.65
N CYS A 87 -29.56 -20.77 0.21
CA CYS A 87 -28.72 -21.94 0.36
C CYS A 87 -27.22 -21.70 0.64
N ASN A 88 -26.83 -21.87 1.90
CA ASN A 88 -25.46 -22.07 2.39
C ASN A 88 -24.38 -21.23 1.68
N PRO A 89 -24.24 -19.95 2.04
CA PRO A 89 -23.33 -19.04 1.38
C PRO A 89 -21.88 -19.47 1.59
N LYS A 90 -21.17 -19.64 0.47
CA LYS A 90 -19.77 -20.04 0.45
C LYS A 90 -18.87 -18.89 0.02
N TRP A 91 -17.63 -18.96 0.44
CA TRP A 91 -16.58 -18.12 -0.14
C TRP A 91 -16.31 -18.53 -1.58
N TYR A 92 -16.16 -17.55 -2.45
CA TYR A 92 -15.79 -17.71 -3.85
C TYR A 92 -14.54 -16.88 -4.15
N GLY A 93 -13.76 -17.31 -5.13
CA GLY A 93 -12.57 -16.57 -5.56
C GLY A 93 -12.85 -15.12 -5.98
N THR A 94 -14.06 -14.83 -6.47
CA THR A 94 -14.50 -13.46 -6.78
C THR A 94 -14.69 -12.59 -5.53
N THR A 95 -15.18 -13.16 -4.43
CA THR A 95 -15.31 -12.45 -3.15
C THR A 95 -13.93 -12.15 -2.56
N VAL A 96 -13.03 -13.12 -2.61
CA VAL A 96 -11.62 -12.94 -2.19
C VAL A 96 -10.95 -11.83 -3.03
N ARG A 97 -11.13 -11.87 -4.36
CA ARG A 97 -10.58 -10.85 -5.27
C ARG A 97 -11.06 -9.44 -4.92
N ARG A 98 -12.35 -9.26 -4.66
CA ARG A 98 -12.92 -7.95 -4.27
C ARG A 98 -12.31 -7.42 -2.97
N ILE A 99 -11.99 -8.30 -2.02
CA ILE A 99 -11.30 -7.92 -0.79
C ILE A 99 -9.87 -7.49 -1.11
N LEU A 100 -9.12 -8.28 -1.89
CA LEU A 100 -7.74 -7.99 -2.25
C LEU A 100 -7.57 -6.69 -3.07
N GLU A 101 -8.54 -6.32 -3.90
CA GLU A 101 -8.53 -5.09 -4.72
C GLU A 101 -9.02 -3.84 -3.98
N ASN A 102 -9.50 -3.97 -2.74
CA ASN A 102 -10.10 -2.85 -2.05
C ASN A 102 -9.09 -2.08 -1.19
N GLU A 103 -8.75 -0.88 -1.64
CA GLU A 103 -7.77 0.00 -1.01
C GLU A 103 -8.16 0.48 0.41
N VAL A 104 -9.41 0.31 0.81
CA VAL A 104 -9.88 0.66 2.15
C VAL A 104 -9.07 -0.02 3.26
N TYR A 105 -8.53 -1.20 3.00
CA TYR A 105 -7.73 -1.95 3.98
C TYR A 105 -6.37 -1.32 4.31
N THR A 106 -5.94 -0.33 3.54
CA THR A 106 -4.71 0.46 3.80
C THR A 106 -4.95 1.77 4.56
N GLY A 107 -6.16 1.96 5.10
CA GLY A 107 -6.52 3.22 5.74
C GLY A 107 -6.94 4.33 4.76
N THR A 108 -6.98 4.02 3.45
CA THR A 108 -7.38 4.98 2.40
C THR A 108 -8.84 4.80 2.04
N LEU A 109 -9.60 5.86 2.18
CA LEU A 109 -11.00 5.89 1.81
C LEU A 109 -11.16 6.34 0.36
N LEU A 110 -11.73 5.48 -0.49
CA LEU A 110 -11.96 5.75 -1.90
C LEU A 110 -13.46 5.70 -2.19
N GLN A 111 -14.06 6.85 -2.44
CA GLN A 111 -15.50 7.01 -2.57
C GLN A 111 -15.90 7.73 -3.86
N GLY A 112 -17.21 7.72 -4.17
CA GLY A 112 -17.73 8.45 -5.32
C GLY A 112 -17.43 7.82 -6.67
N LYS A 113 -17.16 6.50 -6.72
CA LYS A 113 -16.89 5.74 -7.96
C LYS A 113 -18.05 5.82 -8.95
N THR A 114 -19.27 5.99 -8.44
CA THR A 114 -20.49 6.12 -9.24
C THR A 114 -21.28 7.36 -8.82
N HIS A 115 -22.04 7.93 -9.75
CA HIS A 115 -22.97 9.02 -9.48
C HIS A 115 -24.27 8.82 -10.26
N ARG A 116 -25.31 9.52 -9.82
CA ARG A 116 -26.56 9.62 -10.59
C ARG A 116 -26.59 11.01 -11.22
N PRO A 117 -26.54 11.13 -12.55
CA PRO A 117 -26.48 12.43 -13.22
C PRO A 117 -27.73 13.28 -12.95
N ASN A 118 -28.88 12.63 -12.78
CA ASN A 118 -30.17 13.31 -12.52
C ASN A 118 -31.02 12.43 -11.61
N TYR A 119 -31.93 13.03 -10.82
CA TYR A 119 -32.89 12.32 -9.97
C TYR A 119 -33.83 11.38 -10.74
N LYS A 120 -34.06 11.64 -12.03
CA LYS A 120 -34.87 10.81 -12.93
C LYS A 120 -34.13 9.55 -13.40
N ILE A 121 -32.79 9.57 -13.39
CA ILE A 121 -31.98 8.45 -13.85
C ILE A 121 -31.66 7.57 -12.64
N ARG A 122 -32.31 6.39 -12.57
CA ARG A 122 -32.14 5.44 -11.48
C ARG A 122 -30.84 4.63 -11.57
N ILE A 123 -30.30 4.48 -12.77
CA ILE A 123 -29.06 3.70 -13.03
C ILE A 123 -27.87 4.57 -12.68
N PRO A 124 -26.99 4.15 -11.76
CA PRO A 124 -25.75 4.86 -11.48
C PRO A 124 -24.80 4.74 -12.68
N VAL A 125 -24.09 5.83 -12.98
CA VAL A 125 -23.05 5.91 -14.01
C VAL A 125 -21.70 5.96 -13.31
N ASP A 126 -20.70 5.26 -13.86
CA ASP A 126 -19.35 5.28 -13.33
C ASP A 126 -18.70 6.64 -13.57
N ARG A 127 -17.99 7.15 -12.58
CA ARG A 127 -17.12 8.32 -12.70
C ARG A 127 -15.74 7.90 -13.19
N SER A 128 -15.05 8.80 -13.89
CA SER A 128 -13.63 8.65 -14.20
C SER A 128 -12.82 8.53 -12.90
N LYS A 129 -11.69 7.84 -12.95
CA LYS A 129 -10.86 7.63 -11.74
C LYS A 129 -10.39 8.95 -11.12
N ASP A 130 -10.20 9.99 -11.93
CA ASP A 130 -9.77 11.33 -11.52
C ASP A 130 -10.84 12.10 -10.74
N GLU A 131 -12.11 11.69 -10.88
CA GLU A 131 -13.24 12.28 -10.15
C GLU A 131 -13.55 11.57 -8.82
N TRP A 132 -12.80 10.51 -8.49
CA TRP A 132 -13.01 9.79 -7.24
C TRP A 132 -12.49 10.60 -6.05
N PHE A 133 -13.21 10.54 -4.95
CA PHE A 133 -12.77 11.16 -3.70
C PHE A 133 -11.84 10.19 -2.96
N ARG A 134 -10.58 10.58 -2.85
CA ARG A 134 -9.53 9.84 -2.17
C ARG A 134 -9.12 10.59 -0.90
N THR A 135 -9.20 9.92 0.25
CA THR A 135 -8.73 10.45 1.53
C THR A 135 -7.81 9.42 2.17
N GLU A 136 -6.56 9.79 2.36
CA GLU A 136 -5.55 8.94 2.99
C GLU A 136 -5.64 9.07 4.51
N ASN A 137 -5.19 8.02 5.23
CA ASN A 137 -5.17 7.97 6.70
C ASN A 137 -6.51 8.35 7.36
N SER A 138 -7.64 8.00 6.71
CA SER A 138 -8.98 8.30 7.23
C SER A 138 -9.41 7.37 8.37
N HIS A 139 -8.78 6.22 8.50
CA HIS A 139 -9.08 5.19 9.50
C HIS A 139 -7.88 4.25 9.67
N GLU A 140 -7.88 3.45 10.73
CA GLU A 140 -6.82 2.48 10.99
C GLU A 140 -6.70 1.44 9.87
N ALA A 141 -5.47 1.21 9.40
CA ALA A 141 -5.18 0.24 8.36
C ALA A 141 -5.17 -1.19 8.91
N ILE A 142 -5.82 -2.13 8.22
CA ILE A 142 -5.75 -3.57 8.52
C ILE A 142 -4.51 -4.21 7.89
N VAL A 143 -4.10 -3.69 6.72
CA VAL A 143 -2.99 -4.23 5.91
C VAL A 143 -2.04 -3.08 5.58
N SER A 144 -0.73 -3.36 5.61
CA SER A 144 0.27 -2.37 5.24
C SER A 144 0.13 -1.95 3.76
N ARG A 145 0.48 -0.71 3.43
CA ARG A 145 0.49 -0.22 2.04
C ARG A 145 1.40 -1.08 1.16
N ASN A 146 2.54 -1.53 1.70
CA ASN A 146 3.47 -2.40 1.00
C ASN A 146 2.83 -3.75 0.64
N ASP A 147 2.25 -4.46 1.60
CA ASP A 147 1.61 -5.75 1.34
C ASP A 147 0.45 -5.61 0.34
N PHE A 148 -0.32 -4.52 0.44
CA PHE A 148 -1.38 -4.23 -0.53
C PHE A 148 -0.81 -4.06 -1.94
N ASN A 149 0.23 -3.23 -2.11
CA ASN A 149 0.87 -2.99 -3.42
C ASN A 149 1.46 -4.28 -4.00
N LEU A 150 2.10 -5.12 -3.17
CA LEU A 150 2.60 -6.42 -3.58
C LEU A 150 1.47 -7.34 -4.09
N VAL A 151 0.34 -7.36 -3.39
CA VAL A 151 -0.83 -8.12 -3.82
C VAL A 151 -1.41 -7.58 -5.12
N GLN A 152 -1.46 -6.25 -5.35
CA GLN A 152 -1.87 -5.69 -6.65
C GLN A 152 -0.93 -6.15 -7.77
N ASN A 153 0.39 -6.11 -7.57
CA ASN A 153 1.36 -6.61 -8.55
C ASN A 153 1.14 -8.10 -8.88
N ILE A 154 0.77 -8.92 -7.88
CA ILE A 154 0.43 -10.33 -8.09
C ILE A 154 -0.88 -10.49 -8.88
N LEU A 155 -1.88 -9.65 -8.61
CA LEU A 155 -3.18 -9.70 -9.30
C LEU A 155 -3.07 -9.25 -10.76
N ASP A 156 -2.20 -8.27 -11.04
CA ASP A 156 -1.91 -7.76 -12.39
C ASP A 156 -1.05 -8.73 -13.21
N SER A 157 -0.18 -9.50 -12.54
CA SER A 157 0.57 -10.56 -13.19
C SER A 157 -0.40 -11.68 -13.55
N ASP A 158 -0.74 -11.80 -14.84
CA ASP A 158 -1.70 -12.79 -15.38
C ASP A 158 -1.21 -14.22 -15.11
N THR A 159 -1.61 -14.75 -13.96
CA THR A 159 -1.33 -16.13 -13.56
C THR A 159 -2.42 -17.03 -14.14
N TYR A 160 -2.22 -17.44 -15.41
CA TYR A 160 -3.09 -18.45 -16.02
C TYR A 160 -2.93 -19.79 -15.29
N HIS A 161 -3.94 -20.18 -14.54
CA HIS A 161 -3.98 -21.48 -13.88
C HIS A 161 -4.67 -22.52 -14.78
N HIS A 162 -3.98 -23.63 -15.06
CA HIS A 162 -4.63 -24.79 -15.66
C HIS A 162 -5.66 -25.35 -14.67
N ALA A 163 -6.89 -25.55 -15.14
CA ALA A 163 -7.90 -26.25 -14.37
C ALA A 163 -7.33 -27.61 -13.86
N GLY A 164 -7.32 -27.83 -12.55
CA GLY A 164 -6.93 -29.07 -11.93
C GLY A 164 -5.54 -29.14 -11.28
N ARG A 165 -4.68 -28.14 -11.41
CA ARG A 165 -3.40 -28.07 -10.66
C ARG A 165 -3.29 -26.72 -9.96
N ASN A 166 -3.73 -26.70 -8.72
CA ASN A 166 -3.72 -25.49 -7.88
C ASN A 166 -2.34 -25.21 -7.22
N ILE A 167 -1.23 -25.48 -7.93
CA ILE A 167 0.11 -25.25 -7.41
C ILE A 167 0.66 -23.98 -8.05
N VAL A 168 0.97 -22.98 -7.25
CA VAL A 168 1.67 -21.77 -7.66
C VAL A 168 3.15 -21.95 -7.34
N TYR A 169 3.99 -21.91 -8.38
CA TYR A 169 5.45 -21.99 -8.22
C TYR A 169 6.03 -20.61 -7.92
N PRO A 170 7.20 -20.51 -7.27
CA PRO A 170 7.79 -19.22 -6.88
C PRO A 170 7.89 -18.21 -8.02
N LEU A 171 8.23 -18.67 -9.22
CA LEU A 171 8.40 -17.81 -10.41
C LEU A 171 7.14 -17.68 -11.28
N SER A 172 6.00 -18.26 -10.88
CA SER A 172 4.76 -18.19 -11.67
C SER A 172 4.30 -16.74 -11.85
N GLY A 173 4.05 -16.33 -13.11
CA GLY A 173 3.59 -14.99 -13.45
C GLY A 173 4.69 -13.92 -13.50
N LEU A 174 5.93 -14.22 -13.09
CA LEU A 174 7.03 -13.27 -13.13
C LEU A 174 7.85 -13.33 -14.42
N ILE A 175 7.81 -14.45 -15.15
CA ILE A 175 8.67 -14.70 -16.32
C ILE A 175 7.95 -14.34 -17.62
N TYR A 176 8.58 -13.50 -18.42
CA TYR A 176 8.07 -12.98 -19.69
C TYR A 176 9.04 -13.25 -20.83
N CYS A 177 8.50 -13.43 -22.02
CA CYS A 177 9.30 -13.52 -23.24
C CYS A 177 9.78 -12.13 -23.66
N GLY A 178 11.08 -11.92 -23.84
CA GLY A 178 11.63 -10.63 -24.26
C GLY A 178 11.19 -10.18 -25.67
N ASN A 179 10.81 -11.13 -26.54
CA ASN A 179 10.42 -10.80 -27.90
C ASN A 179 8.91 -10.47 -28.03
N CYS A 180 8.04 -11.28 -27.44
CA CYS A 180 6.58 -11.08 -27.56
C CYS A 180 5.90 -10.56 -26.30
N GLN A 181 6.66 -10.34 -25.23
CA GLN A 181 6.21 -9.82 -23.94
C GLN A 181 5.08 -10.63 -23.27
N GLN A 182 4.79 -11.83 -23.77
CA GLN A 182 3.83 -12.74 -23.15
C GLN A 182 4.47 -13.54 -22.03
N THR A 183 3.65 -13.99 -21.08
CA THR A 183 4.10 -14.81 -19.95
C THR A 183 4.67 -16.14 -20.43
N CYS A 184 5.80 -16.54 -19.85
CA CYS A 184 6.39 -17.84 -20.07
C CYS A 184 5.76 -18.88 -19.13
N ARG A 185 5.52 -20.08 -19.67
CA ARG A 185 4.92 -21.18 -18.91
C ARG A 185 5.97 -22.13 -18.40
N ARG A 186 5.81 -22.55 -17.15
CA ARG A 186 6.58 -23.67 -16.59
C ARG A 186 6.16 -24.97 -17.28
N ARG A 187 7.12 -25.72 -17.73
CA ARG A 187 6.93 -27.04 -18.33
C ARG A 187 7.80 -28.06 -17.61
N GLN A 188 7.37 -29.29 -17.63
CA GLN A 188 8.06 -30.44 -17.06
C GLN A 188 8.42 -31.40 -18.17
N SER A 189 9.64 -31.90 -18.14
CA SER A 189 10.08 -33.01 -19.00
C SER A 189 10.65 -34.11 -18.12
N SER A 190 10.20 -35.34 -18.34
CA SER A 190 10.70 -36.51 -17.63
C SER A 190 11.68 -37.25 -18.57
N GLY A 191 12.89 -37.45 -18.09
CA GLY A 191 13.95 -38.19 -18.80
C GLY A 191 14.49 -39.33 -17.95
N LYS A 192 15.40 -40.14 -18.52
CA LYS A 192 16.03 -41.30 -17.83
C LYS A 192 16.77 -40.90 -16.53
N LYS A 193 17.22 -39.63 -16.39
CA LYS A 193 17.96 -39.12 -15.23
C LYS A 193 17.11 -38.30 -14.26
N GLY A 194 15.78 -38.24 -14.43
CA GLY A 194 14.87 -37.50 -13.55
C GLY A 194 13.95 -36.53 -14.27
N THR A 195 13.27 -35.73 -13.45
CA THR A 195 12.31 -34.72 -13.93
C THR A 195 12.96 -33.34 -13.99
N TYR A 196 12.90 -32.72 -15.15
CA TYR A 196 13.47 -31.39 -15.39
C TYR A 196 12.34 -30.36 -15.57
N HIS A 197 12.53 -29.20 -15.00
CA HIS A 197 11.62 -28.08 -15.09
C HIS A 197 12.24 -26.93 -15.88
N TYR A 198 11.46 -26.33 -16.76
CA TYR A 198 11.94 -25.22 -17.61
C TYR A 198 10.83 -24.24 -17.91
N TYR A 199 11.19 -23.00 -18.16
CA TYR A 199 10.30 -21.95 -18.63
C TYR A 199 10.46 -21.72 -20.13
N GLY A 200 9.37 -21.53 -20.83
CA GLY A 200 9.38 -21.24 -22.26
C GLY A 200 8.18 -20.40 -22.69
N CYS A 201 8.37 -19.66 -23.78
CA CYS A 201 7.31 -18.85 -24.37
C CYS A 201 6.10 -19.70 -24.76
N TYR A 202 4.91 -19.23 -24.40
CA TYR A 202 3.65 -19.92 -24.73
C TYR A 202 3.38 -19.97 -26.23
N LEU A 203 3.72 -18.89 -26.94
CA LEU A 203 3.43 -18.72 -28.38
C LEU A 203 4.44 -19.43 -29.30
N LYS A 204 5.35 -20.24 -28.75
CA LYS A 204 6.37 -20.96 -29.52
C LYS A 204 5.84 -21.64 -30.80
N ASN A 205 4.62 -22.18 -30.74
CA ASN A 205 4.05 -22.97 -31.82
C ASN A 205 2.98 -22.21 -32.63
N HIS A 206 2.65 -20.97 -32.28
CA HIS A 206 1.50 -20.26 -32.87
C HIS A 206 1.85 -18.97 -33.61
N ARG A 207 3.08 -18.44 -33.49
CA ARG A 207 3.50 -17.23 -34.21
C ARG A 207 4.97 -17.32 -34.62
N ALA A 208 5.29 -16.89 -35.82
CA ALA A 208 6.66 -16.87 -36.37
C ALA A 208 7.64 -15.96 -35.61
N CYS A 209 7.15 -15.09 -34.72
CA CYS A 209 7.98 -14.11 -34.00
C CYS A 209 8.79 -14.69 -32.82
N CYS A 210 8.43 -15.87 -32.30
CA CYS A 210 9.11 -16.46 -31.16
C CYS A 210 9.75 -17.80 -31.52
N LYS A 211 11.07 -17.81 -31.79
CA LYS A 211 11.86 -19.02 -32.06
C LYS A 211 12.07 -19.89 -30.82
N GLY A 212 11.05 -20.07 -30.02
CA GLY A 212 10.91 -21.07 -28.98
C GLY A 212 12.14 -21.42 -28.15
N TYR A 213 12.73 -20.45 -27.47
CA TYR A 213 13.76 -20.74 -26.51
C TYR A 213 13.16 -21.11 -25.15
N THR A 214 13.90 -21.89 -24.42
CA THR A 214 13.55 -22.36 -23.07
C THR A 214 14.77 -22.19 -22.17
N ILE A 215 14.50 -21.87 -20.90
CA ILE A 215 15.52 -21.78 -19.87
C ILE A 215 15.18 -22.77 -18.75
N SER A 216 16.20 -23.46 -18.19
CA SER A 216 15.97 -24.35 -17.07
C SER A 216 15.57 -23.54 -15.83
N GLU A 217 14.68 -24.07 -15.02
CA GLU A 217 14.25 -23.42 -13.76
C GLU A 217 15.43 -23.23 -12.82
N ALA A 218 16.33 -24.23 -12.73
CA ALA A 218 17.53 -24.14 -11.88
C ALA A 218 18.47 -23.01 -12.32
N THR A 219 18.75 -22.91 -13.63
CA THR A 219 19.59 -21.81 -14.16
C THR A 219 18.96 -20.44 -13.89
N LEU A 220 17.65 -20.34 -14.08
CA LEU A 220 16.94 -19.09 -13.87
C LEU A 220 16.93 -18.66 -12.40
N ILE A 221 16.70 -19.62 -11.48
CA ILE A 221 16.76 -19.37 -10.04
C ILE A 221 18.18 -18.93 -9.63
N GLN A 222 19.21 -19.60 -10.14
CA GLN A 222 20.59 -19.23 -9.83
C GLN A 222 20.92 -17.81 -10.32
N SER A 223 20.61 -17.51 -11.59
CA SER A 223 20.83 -16.17 -12.12
C SER A 223 20.07 -15.09 -11.37
N LEU A 224 18.85 -15.37 -10.91
CA LEU A 224 18.08 -14.45 -10.08
C LEU A 224 18.72 -14.26 -8.71
N LYS A 225 19.20 -15.34 -8.08
CA LYS A 225 19.94 -15.23 -6.82
C LYS A 225 21.16 -14.35 -6.97
N ASP A 226 21.97 -14.59 -8.00
CA ASP A 226 23.21 -13.83 -8.23
C ASP A 226 22.91 -12.31 -8.39
N VAL A 227 21.90 -11.97 -9.19
CA VAL A 227 21.47 -10.57 -9.39
C VAL A 227 20.91 -9.96 -8.11
N LEU A 228 20.10 -10.70 -7.35
CA LEU A 228 19.53 -10.20 -6.11
C LEU A 228 20.59 -10.02 -5.02
N HIS A 229 21.56 -10.91 -4.92
CA HIS A 229 22.72 -10.74 -4.02
C HIS A 229 23.48 -9.47 -4.36
N GLN A 230 23.85 -9.29 -5.64
CA GLN A 230 24.54 -8.08 -6.07
C GLN A 230 23.73 -6.81 -5.75
N TYR A 231 22.42 -6.83 -5.99
CA TYR A 231 21.53 -5.69 -5.69
C TYR A 231 21.50 -5.35 -4.19
N VAL A 232 21.42 -6.36 -3.32
CA VAL A 232 21.45 -6.16 -1.85
C VAL A 232 22.81 -5.67 -1.38
N ASP A 233 23.89 -6.19 -1.97
CA ASP A 233 25.25 -5.72 -1.67
C ASP A 233 25.45 -4.26 -2.10
N ASP A 234 24.97 -3.89 -3.28
CA ASP A 234 25.02 -2.51 -3.77
C ASP A 234 24.19 -1.56 -2.87
N LEU A 235 23.00 -1.98 -2.44
CA LEU A 235 22.19 -1.21 -1.49
C LEU A 235 22.88 -1.07 -0.13
N SER A 236 23.53 -2.13 0.37
CA SER A 236 24.27 -2.09 1.62
C SER A 236 25.48 -1.16 1.54
N ASN A 237 26.18 -1.16 0.42
CA ASN A 237 27.29 -0.24 0.16
C ASN A 237 26.81 1.21 0.10
N LEU A 238 25.68 1.47 -0.57
CA LEU A 238 25.06 2.79 -0.60
C LEU A 238 24.65 3.24 0.82
N GLN A 239 24.10 2.35 1.63
CA GLN A 239 23.75 2.67 3.02
C GLN A 239 25.00 3.06 3.83
N GLN A 240 26.11 2.32 3.70
CA GLN A 240 27.37 2.68 4.36
C GLN A 240 27.91 4.04 3.89
N VAL A 241 27.77 4.34 2.60
CA VAL A 241 28.14 5.66 2.05
C VAL A 241 27.25 6.76 2.62
N PHE A 242 25.94 6.51 2.77
CA PHE A 242 25.02 7.47 3.40
C PHE A 242 25.34 7.67 4.88
N ASP A 243 25.56 6.59 5.63
CA ASP A 243 25.98 6.65 7.04
C ASP A 243 27.29 7.42 7.20
N PHE A 244 28.24 7.20 6.30
CA PHE A 244 29.50 7.95 6.25
C PHE A 244 29.26 9.44 5.95
N LEU A 245 28.43 9.74 4.96
CA LEU A 245 28.06 11.12 4.59
C LEU A 245 27.30 11.85 5.71
N GLU A 246 26.43 11.15 6.45
CA GLU A 246 25.75 11.71 7.61
C GLU A 246 26.69 12.02 8.78
N ASN A 247 27.72 11.21 8.93
CA ASN A 247 28.74 11.41 9.97
C ASN A 247 29.86 12.37 9.57
N LEU A 248 29.85 12.91 8.33
CA LEU A 248 30.80 13.95 7.93
C LEU A 248 30.52 15.27 8.65
N PRO A 249 31.58 15.93 9.17
CA PRO A 249 31.45 17.23 9.87
C PRO A 249 30.70 18.30 9.06
N ALA A 250 30.79 18.26 7.72
CA ALA A 250 30.11 19.17 6.82
C ALA A 250 28.58 18.98 6.78
N ARG A 251 28.05 17.79 7.13
CA ARG A 251 26.61 17.54 7.21
C ARG A 251 26.04 17.64 8.62
N GLN A 252 26.88 17.44 9.64
CA GLN A 252 26.55 17.84 10.99
C GLN A 252 26.22 19.33 11.02
N ASN A 253 26.96 20.14 10.25
CA ASN A 253 26.62 21.55 10.04
C ASN A 253 25.23 21.76 9.38
N GLY A 254 24.83 20.95 8.40
CA GLY A 254 23.52 21.09 7.74
C GLY A 254 22.35 20.60 8.59
N SER A 255 22.52 19.57 9.42
CA SER A 255 21.54 19.17 10.44
C SER A 255 21.54 20.14 11.62
N GLU A 256 22.70 20.68 11.96
CA GLU A 256 22.85 21.76 12.93
C GLU A 256 22.26 23.08 12.40
N GLU A 257 22.42 23.41 11.11
CA GLU A 257 21.79 24.58 10.48
C GLU A 257 20.26 24.49 10.53
N LEU A 258 19.65 23.36 10.15
CA LEU A 258 18.21 23.15 10.30
C LEU A 258 17.74 23.17 11.76
N SER A 259 18.53 22.60 12.66
CA SER A 259 18.24 22.63 14.10
C SER A 259 18.44 24.02 14.68
N GLN A 260 19.43 24.78 14.20
CA GLN A 260 19.65 26.19 14.56
C GLN A 260 18.55 27.08 13.99
N GLU A 261 18.09 26.81 12.78
CA GLU A 261 16.98 27.52 12.15
C GLU A 261 15.68 27.29 12.92
N LEU A 262 15.37 26.06 13.30
CA LEU A 262 14.24 25.74 14.17
C LEU A 262 14.36 26.43 15.55
N MET A 263 15.54 26.38 16.19
CA MET A 263 15.77 27.09 17.46
C MET A 263 15.57 28.59 17.31
N HIS A 264 16.08 29.19 16.23
CA HIS A 264 15.90 30.62 15.98
C HIS A 264 14.43 30.99 15.75
N MET A 265 13.68 30.15 15.05
CA MET A 265 12.22 30.33 14.88
C MET A 265 11.48 30.22 16.22
N GLU A 266 11.85 29.24 17.08
CA GLU A 266 11.30 29.11 18.41
C GLU A 266 11.58 30.32 19.30
N GLU A 267 12.78 30.87 19.24
CA GLU A 267 13.14 32.10 19.98
C GLU A 267 12.32 33.31 19.51
N LYS A 268 12.14 33.45 18.17
CA LYS A 268 11.27 34.49 17.60
C LYS A 268 9.82 34.33 18.07
N LEU A 269 9.32 33.11 18.05
CA LEU A 269 7.96 32.80 18.49
C LEU A 269 7.76 33.11 19.98
N LYS A 270 8.75 32.78 20.83
CA LYS A 270 8.75 33.17 22.25
C LYS A 270 8.79 34.70 22.42
N LYS A 271 9.55 35.41 21.58
CA LYS A 271 9.62 36.86 21.60
C LYS A 271 8.27 37.49 21.26
N TYR A 272 7.63 37.09 20.15
CA TYR A 272 6.33 37.64 19.76
C TYR A 272 5.23 37.35 20.79
N ARG A 273 5.24 36.15 21.41
CA ARG A 273 4.30 35.84 22.50
C ARG A 273 4.50 36.75 23.70
N ARG A 274 5.75 37.09 24.08
CA ARG A 274 6.03 38.03 25.15
C ARG A 274 5.58 39.44 24.78
N LEU A 275 5.79 39.89 23.56
CA LEU A 275 5.35 41.19 23.07
C LEU A 275 3.83 41.35 23.13
N ILE A 276 3.05 40.29 22.83
CA ILE A 276 1.59 40.32 22.99
C ILE A 276 1.18 40.49 24.47
N VAL A 277 1.91 39.87 25.40
CA VAL A 277 1.65 40.04 26.84
C VAL A 277 1.97 41.47 27.26
N SER A 278 3.13 42.01 26.89
CA SER A 278 3.51 43.40 27.18
C SER A 278 2.54 44.41 26.57
N LEU A 279 2.06 44.14 25.37
CA LEU A 279 1.08 45.00 24.67
C LEU A 279 -0.25 45.08 25.45
N TYR A 280 -0.65 44.00 26.12
CA TYR A 280 -1.82 43.98 26.98
C TYR A 280 -1.60 44.86 28.26
N GLU A 281 -0.39 44.80 28.85
CA GLU A 281 -0.01 45.60 29.99
C GLU A 281 -0.01 47.11 29.61
N ASP A 282 0.60 47.50 28.47
CA ASP A 282 0.64 48.86 27.96
C ASP A 282 -0.77 49.41 27.66
N TYR A 283 -1.67 48.57 27.16
CA TYR A 283 -3.06 48.96 26.96
C TYR A 283 -3.79 49.19 28.31
N HIS A 284 -3.55 48.28 29.27
CA HIS A 284 -4.16 48.40 30.60
C HIS A 284 -3.69 49.66 31.37
N ASP A 285 -2.44 50.03 31.17
CA ASP A 285 -1.84 51.19 31.79
C ASP A 285 -2.18 52.51 31.05
N GLY A 286 -2.97 52.41 29.99
CA GLY A 286 -3.44 53.58 29.23
C GLY A 286 -2.39 54.23 28.29
N LEU A 287 -1.30 53.52 28.03
CA LEU A 287 -0.24 53.93 27.12
C LEU A 287 -0.59 53.75 25.62
N LEU A 288 -1.54 52.82 25.33
CA LEU A 288 -2.03 52.55 24.00
C LEU A 288 -3.56 52.73 23.93
N ASP A 289 -4.06 53.19 22.80
CA ASP A 289 -5.48 53.19 22.56
C ASP A 289 -5.99 51.81 22.10
N LYS A 290 -7.30 51.62 22.04
CA LYS A 290 -7.92 50.35 21.69
C LYS A 290 -7.62 49.91 20.26
N ASP A 291 -7.56 50.83 19.34
CA ASP A 291 -7.38 50.55 17.92
C ASP A 291 -5.92 50.20 17.64
N GLU A 292 -4.96 50.95 18.23
CA GLU A 292 -3.52 50.61 18.20
C GLU A 292 -3.22 49.24 18.82
N TYR A 293 -3.87 48.92 19.96
CA TYR A 293 -3.72 47.59 20.57
C TYR A 293 -4.19 46.48 19.64
N LEU A 294 -5.36 46.64 19.00
CA LEU A 294 -5.91 45.59 18.12
C LEU A 294 -5.07 45.40 16.86
N ASP A 295 -4.56 46.49 16.26
CA ASP A 295 -3.71 46.45 15.07
C ASP A 295 -2.37 45.76 15.34
N LEU A 296 -1.71 46.10 16.44
CA LEU A 296 -0.44 45.50 16.82
C LEU A 296 -0.62 44.03 17.22
N LYS A 297 -1.70 43.71 17.91
CA LYS A 297 -2.04 42.29 18.28
C LYS A 297 -2.31 41.47 17.03
N ALA A 298 -3.00 42.01 16.03
CA ALA A 298 -3.24 41.31 14.77
C ALA A 298 -1.93 41.07 14.00
N ALA A 299 -1.06 42.08 13.91
CA ALA A 299 0.24 41.97 13.26
C ALA A 299 1.15 40.92 13.92
N TYR A 300 1.23 40.91 15.24
CA TYR A 300 2.01 39.85 15.93
C TYR A 300 1.35 38.48 15.85
N GLY A 301 0.02 38.40 15.80
CA GLY A 301 -0.73 37.16 15.57
C GLY A 301 -0.41 36.52 14.22
N GLU A 302 -0.38 37.34 13.16
CA GLU A 302 -0.02 36.90 11.80
C GLU A 302 1.43 36.36 11.75
N GLN A 303 2.38 37.07 12.39
CA GLN A 303 3.78 36.61 12.46
C GLN A 303 3.93 35.29 13.23
N ILE A 304 3.14 35.06 14.28
CA ILE A 304 3.12 33.80 15.02
C ILE A 304 2.59 32.67 14.15
N GLU A 305 1.52 32.92 13.39
CA GLU A 305 0.92 31.92 12.50
C GLU A 305 1.87 31.54 11.36
N GLU A 306 2.51 32.52 10.71
CA GLU A 306 3.52 32.29 9.68
C GLU A 306 4.70 31.43 10.19
N LEU A 307 5.26 31.79 11.37
CA LEU A 307 6.37 31.05 11.95
C LEU A 307 5.95 29.62 12.35
N THR A 308 4.76 29.43 12.87
CA THR A 308 4.25 28.11 13.26
C THR A 308 4.10 27.20 12.05
N ASN A 309 3.51 27.71 10.96
CA ASN A 309 3.34 26.97 9.72
C ASN A 309 4.69 26.61 9.07
N ALA A 310 5.66 27.53 9.10
CA ALA A 310 7.01 27.26 8.61
C ALA A 310 7.71 26.17 9.41
N MET A 311 7.60 26.18 10.74
CA MET A 311 8.16 25.17 11.62
C MET A 311 7.51 23.78 11.40
N GLU A 312 6.20 23.71 11.21
CA GLU A 312 5.49 22.47 10.91
C GLU A 312 5.99 21.89 9.59
N THR A 313 6.11 22.69 8.53
CA THR A 313 6.59 22.26 7.21
C THR A 313 8.02 21.67 7.28
N ILE A 314 8.92 22.32 8.00
CA ILE A 314 10.31 21.83 8.18
C ILE A 314 10.34 20.54 8.97
N THR A 315 9.51 20.43 10.01
CA THR A 315 9.44 19.26 10.88
C THR A 315 8.84 18.05 10.12
N GLU A 316 7.79 18.27 9.35
CA GLU A 316 7.19 17.22 8.50
C GLU A 316 8.21 16.70 7.48
N ARG A 317 8.89 17.59 6.78
CA ARG A 317 9.91 17.20 5.79
C ARG A 317 11.07 16.42 6.42
N ARG A 318 11.51 16.81 7.62
CA ARG A 318 12.52 16.06 8.37
C ARG A 318 12.04 14.66 8.75
N ASN A 319 10.80 14.54 9.23
CA ASN A 319 10.22 13.26 9.63
C ASN A 319 9.99 12.33 8.43
N GLU A 320 9.56 12.85 7.28
CA GLU A 320 9.44 12.08 6.03
C GLU A 320 10.79 11.51 5.58
N LEU A 321 11.85 12.31 5.63
CA LEU A 321 13.20 11.86 5.29
C LEU A 321 13.69 10.76 6.24
N ILE A 322 13.48 10.90 7.54
CA ILE A 322 13.88 9.91 8.54
C ILE A 322 13.08 8.61 8.36
N SER A 323 11.75 8.70 8.20
CA SER A 323 10.90 7.52 8.05
C SER A 323 11.23 6.72 6.79
N SER A 324 11.44 7.38 5.66
CA SER A 324 11.82 6.72 4.41
C SER A 324 13.18 6.01 4.51
N PHE A 325 14.11 6.55 5.27
CA PHE A 325 15.43 5.97 5.48
C PHE A 325 15.36 4.73 6.41
N VAL A 326 14.63 4.81 7.51
CA VAL A 326 14.44 3.69 8.45
C VAL A 326 13.71 2.51 7.75
N GLU A 327 12.71 2.80 6.93
CA GLU A 327 12.02 1.77 6.15
C GLU A 327 12.97 1.08 5.15
N ALA A 328 13.81 1.83 4.45
CA ALA A 328 14.78 1.29 3.50
C ALA A 328 15.83 0.40 4.18
N SER A 329 16.38 0.82 5.32
CA SER A 329 17.39 0.05 6.05
C SER A 329 16.82 -1.27 6.59
N THR A 330 15.64 -1.23 7.16
CA THR A 330 14.93 -2.43 7.65
C THR A 330 14.63 -3.42 6.52
N GLN A 331 14.28 -2.93 5.34
CA GLN A 331 14.05 -3.77 4.16
C GLN A 331 15.33 -4.46 3.68
N VAL A 332 16.47 -3.75 3.66
CA VAL A 332 17.75 -4.31 3.24
C VAL A 332 18.17 -5.46 4.16
N GLU A 333 18.04 -5.31 5.48
CA GLU A 333 18.36 -6.38 6.44
C GLU A 333 17.44 -7.60 6.24
N GLN A 334 16.15 -7.40 6.10
CA GLN A 334 15.21 -8.49 5.82
C GLN A 334 15.52 -9.22 4.52
N PHE A 335 15.94 -8.50 3.47
CA PHE A 335 16.32 -9.11 2.20
C PHE A 335 17.62 -9.90 2.30
N ARG A 336 18.58 -9.46 3.09
CA ARG A 336 19.83 -10.20 3.33
C ARG A 336 19.54 -11.57 3.97
N ASP A 337 18.76 -11.60 5.04
CA ASP A 337 18.37 -12.83 5.74
C ASP A 337 17.64 -13.81 4.79
N TYR A 338 16.80 -13.30 3.91
CA TYR A 338 16.08 -14.11 2.93
C TYR A 338 16.99 -14.71 1.85
N LEU A 339 18.03 -13.99 1.40
CA LEU A 339 18.95 -14.46 0.37
C LEU A 339 19.86 -15.58 0.86
N GLU A 340 20.16 -15.62 2.15
CA GLU A 340 20.90 -16.71 2.79
C GLU A 340 20.08 -18.00 2.87
N SER A 341 18.75 -17.92 2.70
CA SER A 341 17.87 -19.09 2.67
C SER A 341 18.14 -19.95 1.42
N PRO A 342 18.21 -21.29 1.55
CA PRO A 342 18.43 -22.21 0.44
C PRO A 342 17.34 -22.17 -0.63
N SER A 343 16.11 -21.77 -0.28
CA SER A 343 14.98 -21.66 -1.19
C SER A 343 14.50 -20.22 -1.32
N LEU A 344 14.40 -19.75 -2.57
CA LEU A 344 13.75 -18.46 -2.84
C LEU A 344 12.25 -18.56 -2.52
N ASP A 345 11.80 -17.81 -1.51
CA ASP A 345 10.39 -17.68 -1.21
C ASP A 345 9.69 -16.78 -2.24
N ARG A 346 8.45 -17.14 -2.60
CA ARG A 346 7.65 -16.36 -3.55
C ARG A 346 7.39 -14.94 -3.05
N ARG A 347 7.12 -14.76 -1.75
CA ARG A 347 6.85 -13.46 -1.15
C ARG A 347 8.01 -12.50 -1.38
N MET A 348 9.22 -12.97 -1.13
CA MET A 348 10.46 -12.24 -1.38
C MET A 348 10.62 -11.90 -2.87
N LEU A 349 10.46 -12.89 -3.75
CA LEU A 349 10.58 -12.66 -5.19
C LEU A 349 9.63 -11.57 -5.70
N VAL A 350 8.39 -11.59 -5.26
CA VAL A 350 7.39 -10.59 -5.66
C VAL A 350 7.69 -9.21 -5.08
N SER A 351 8.31 -9.12 -3.89
CA SER A 351 8.72 -7.84 -3.31
C SER A 351 9.88 -7.17 -4.06
N MET A 352 10.81 -7.97 -4.58
CA MET A 352 12.03 -7.47 -5.24
C MET A 352 11.94 -7.48 -6.77
N VAL A 353 11.15 -8.39 -7.36
CA VAL A 353 11.13 -8.66 -8.80
C VAL A 353 9.74 -8.42 -9.36
N ARG A 354 9.61 -7.41 -10.20
CA ARG A 354 8.36 -7.11 -10.90
C ARG A 354 8.15 -7.98 -12.13
N LYS A 355 9.18 -8.11 -12.97
CA LYS A 355 9.17 -8.92 -14.19
C LYS A 355 10.56 -9.39 -14.54
N VAL A 356 10.66 -10.61 -15.08
CA VAL A 356 11.90 -11.17 -15.62
C VAL A 356 11.67 -11.45 -17.10
N TYR A 357 12.51 -10.84 -17.95
CA TYR A 357 12.45 -11.05 -19.39
C TYR A 357 13.53 -12.04 -19.80
N ILE A 358 13.14 -13.12 -20.50
CA ILE A 358 14.08 -14.07 -21.06
C ILE A 358 14.20 -13.86 -22.58
N TYR A 359 15.46 -13.78 -23.03
CA TYR A 359 15.84 -13.59 -24.42
C TYR A 359 16.53 -14.84 -24.98
N PRO A 360 16.46 -15.09 -26.29
CA PRO A 360 17.26 -16.13 -26.91
C PRO A 360 18.75 -15.81 -26.72
N LYS A 361 19.54 -16.85 -26.47
CA LYS A 361 21.00 -16.69 -26.43
C LYS A 361 21.47 -16.27 -27.82
N ASN A 362 22.08 -15.11 -27.97
CA ASN A 362 22.76 -14.73 -29.21
C ASN A 362 23.87 -15.74 -29.45
N ARG A 363 23.79 -16.40 -30.59
CA ARG A 363 24.89 -17.31 -31.06
C ARG A 363 25.98 -16.51 -31.70
#